data_08f3740e643805e0a236d415c95961cf
#
_entry.id   08f3740e643805e0a236d415c95961cf
#
_cell.length_a   1.000
_cell.length_b   1.000
_cell.length_c   1.000
_cell.angle_alpha   90.00
_cell.angle_beta   90.00
_cell.angle_gamma   90.00
#
_symmetry.space_group_name_H-M   'P 1'
#
loop_
_entity.id
_entity.type
_entity.pdbx_description
1 polymer ?
#
loop_
_entity_poly.entity_id
_entity_poly.type
_entity_poly.pdbx_seq_one_letter_code
_entity_poly.pdbx_strand_id
1 'polypeptide(L)'
;DDNPELAAFPYVNGGLFADEDIEIPPFTEELKSLLLSKASQDFDWSAISPTIFGAVFESTLNPDTRRSGGMHYTSIENIHKVIDPLFLNGLKAELEEIKRIPVERTRETRLAAYQSKLASLTFLDPACGSGNFLTESYISLRRLENQVIEERIILDKGRHGYQVAGQVAWGEGALNPV
;
A
#
# COMPACT_ATOMS: atom_id res chain seq x y z
N ASP A 1 10.72 -27.44 -3.52
CA ASP A 1 11.06 -27.40 -2.09
C ASP A 1 10.17 -28.40 -1.35
N ASP A 2 10.77 -29.43 -0.74
CA ASP A 2 10.04 -30.51 -0.07
C ASP A 2 9.63 -30.14 1.38
N ASN A 3 9.69 -28.85 1.72
CA ASN A 3 9.28 -28.38 3.05
C ASN A 3 7.75 -28.19 3.08
N PRO A 4 7.00 -29.01 3.84
CA PRO A 4 5.54 -28.93 3.89
C PRO A 4 5.02 -27.61 4.50
N GLU A 5 5.80 -26.92 5.32
CA GLU A 5 5.43 -25.60 5.85
C GLU A 5 5.47 -24.54 4.74
N LEU A 6 6.48 -24.58 3.85
CA LEU A 6 6.58 -23.68 2.72
C LEU A 6 5.54 -23.99 1.63
N ALA A 7 5.18 -25.26 1.45
CA ALA A 7 4.16 -25.65 0.51
C ALA A 7 2.74 -25.15 0.88
N ALA A 8 2.52 -24.82 2.16
CA ALA A 8 1.25 -24.27 2.63
C ALA A 8 1.09 -22.77 2.35
N PHE A 9 2.17 -22.07 1.99
CA PHE A 9 2.09 -20.64 1.64
C PHE A 9 1.53 -20.47 0.23
N PRO A 10 0.61 -19.52 0.01
CA PRO A 10 0.15 -19.22 -1.34
C PRO A 10 1.33 -18.65 -2.16
N TYR A 11 1.32 -18.96 -3.45
CA TYR A 11 2.28 -18.39 -4.40
C TYR A 11 2.03 -16.89 -4.55
N VAL A 12 3.01 -16.06 -4.17
CA VAL A 12 2.83 -14.58 -4.10
C VAL A 12 3.91 -13.79 -4.85
N ASN A 13 4.81 -14.42 -5.60
CA ASN A 13 5.92 -13.72 -6.23
C ASN A 13 5.54 -12.91 -7.49
N GLY A 14 4.33 -13.06 -7.99
CA GLY A 14 3.82 -12.29 -9.13
C GLY A 14 4.67 -12.37 -10.42
N GLY A 15 5.61 -13.28 -10.51
CA GLY A 15 6.56 -13.41 -11.61
C GLY A 15 7.93 -12.76 -11.34
N LEU A 16 8.12 -12.02 -10.25
CA LEU A 16 9.40 -11.37 -9.92
C LEU A 16 10.54 -12.40 -9.75
N PHE A 17 10.24 -13.58 -9.23
CA PHE A 17 11.17 -14.69 -9.02
C PHE A 17 10.85 -15.90 -9.91
N ALA A 18 10.22 -15.67 -11.07
CA ALA A 18 9.86 -16.73 -11.99
C ALA A 18 11.03 -17.22 -12.85
N ASP A 19 12.10 -16.44 -12.93
CA ASP A 19 13.32 -16.82 -13.65
C ASP A 19 14.16 -17.75 -12.78
N GLU A 20 14.20 -19.04 -13.14
CA GLU A 20 14.94 -20.06 -12.45
C GLU A 20 16.44 -20.06 -12.80
N ASP A 21 16.84 -19.33 -13.83
CA ASP A 21 18.24 -19.21 -14.26
C ASP A 21 19.04 -18.19 -13.43
N ILE A 22 18.39 -17.48 -12.51
CA ILE A 22 19.06 -16.53 -11.62
C ILE A 22 19.87 -17.28 -10.57
N GLU A 23 21.19 -17.20 -10.67
CA GLU A 23 22.11 -17.79 -9.70
C GLU A 23 22.11 -16.94 -8.41
N ILE A 24 21.57 -17.52 -7.33
CA ILE A 24 21.58 -16.90 -6.00
C ILE A 24 22.82 -17.42 -5.25
N PRO A 25 23.78 -16.56 -4.90
CA PRO A 25 24.94 -17.00 -4.14
C PRO A 25 24.54 -17.54 -2.76
N PRO A 26 25.20 -18.60 -2.25
CA PRO A 26 24.87 -19.14 -0.95
C PRO A 26 25.14 -18.10 0.15
N PHE A 27 24.18 -17.90 1.04
CA PHE A 27 24.36 -17.04 2.20
C PHE A 27 25.27 -17.73 3.23
N THR A 28 26.27 -17.01 3.72
CA THR A 28 27.05 -17.43 4.88
C THR A 28 26.15 -17.45 6.14
N GLU A 29 26.51 -18.27 7.14
CA GLU A 29 25.75 -18.31 8.39
C GLU A 29 25.73 -16.95 9.11
N GLU A 30 26.80 -16.17 8.99
CA GLU A 30 26.86 -14.81 9.51
C GLU A 30 25.84 -13.90 8.80
N LEU A 31 25.75 -13.95 7.46
CA LEU A 31 24.79 -13.17 6.70
C LEU A 31 23.35 -13.59 7.00
N LYS A 32 23.08 -14.90 7.12
CA LYS A 32 21.77 -15.39 7.54
C LYS A 32 21.38 -14.87 8.93
N SER A 33 22.31 -14.94 9.87
CA SER A 33 22.09 -14.43 11.23
C SER A 33 21.79 -12.93 11.24
N LEU A 34 22.53 -12.14 10.47
CA LEU A 34 22.27 -10.69 10.34
C LEU A 34 20.89 -10.40 9.74
N LEU A 35 20.50 -11.11 8.68
CA LEU A 35 19.20 -10.93 8.05
C LEU A 35 18.04 -11.31 8.99
N LEU A 36 18.14 -12.44 9.68
CA LEU A 36 17.09 -12.94 10.54
C LEU A 36 16.98 -12.17 11.86
N SER A 37 18.10 -11.79 12.48
CA SER A 37 18.10 -11.05 13.74
C SER A 37 18.01 -9.55 13.50
N LYS A 38 19.05 -8.95 12.93
CA LYS A 38 19.18 -7.48 12.86
C LYS A 38 18.22 -6.83 11.87
N ALA A 39 18.00 -7.45 10.72
CA ALA A 39 17.13 -6.88 9.69
C ALA A 39 15.66 -7.32 9.81
N SER A 40 15.34 -8.33 10.63
CA SER A 40 13.97 -8.82 10.77
C SER A 40 13.45 -8.71 12.20
N GLN A 41 14.03 -9.43 13.17
CA GLN A 41 13.48 -9.54 14.53
C GLN A 41 13.77 -8.32 15.41
N ASP A 42 14.97 -7.74 15.31
CA ASP A 42 15.43 -6.66 16.20
C ASP A 42 15.02 -5.27 15.69
N PHE A 43 14.44 -5.17 14.49
CA PHE A 43 14.15 -3.89 13.85
C PHE A 43 12.65 -3.73 13.56
N ASP A 44 12.07 -2.65 14.09
CA ASP A 44 10.66 -2.29 13.82
C ASP A 44 10.53 -1.50 12.51
N TRP A 45 10.26 -2.21 11.44
CA TRP A 45 10.04 -1.62 10.12
C TRP A 45 8.75 -0.80 10.02
N SER A 46 7.79 -1.01 10.91
CA SER A 46 6.53 -0.26 10.90
C SER A 46 6.73 1.23 11.22
N ALA A 47 7.81 1.57 11.92
CA ALA A 47 8.17 2.94 12.25
C ALA A 47 8.83 3.71 11.08
N ILE A 48 9.18 3.01 9.99
CA ILE A 48 9.88 3.61 8.84
C ILE A 48 8.89 3.90 7.71
N SER A 49 8.93 5.14 7.23
CA SER A 49 8.17 5.49 6.03
C SER A 49 8.61 4.66 4.82
N PRO A 50 7.70 4.04 4.07
CA PRO A 50 8.04 3.28 2.86
C PRO A 50 8.86 4.09 1.85
N THR A 51 8.69 5.39 1.81
CA THR A 51 9.43 6.27 0.89
C THR A 51 10.91 6.43 1.23
N ILE A 52 11.32 6.08 2.46
CA ILE A 52 12.74 6.14 2.84
C ILE A 52 13.58 5.10 2.07
N PHE A 53 12.96 4.00 1.63
CA PHE A 53 13.64 3.01 0.81
C PHE A 53 14.16 3.59 -0.50
N GLY A 54 13.42 4.53 -1.11
CA GLY A 54 13.88 5.25 -2.29
C GLY A 54 15.17 6.03 -2.02
N ALA A 55 15.26 6.71 -0.88
CA ALA A 55 16.46 7.45 -0.49
C ALA A 55 17.64 6.52 -0.17
N VAL A 56 17.39 5.40 0.53
CA VAL A 56 18.42 4.39 0.83
C VAL A 56 18.92 3.76 -0.47
N PHE A 57 18.01 3.35 -1.36
CA PHE A 57 18.37 2.80 -2.65
C PHE A 57 19.20 3.77 -3.48
N GLU A 58 18.78 5.04 -3.57
CA GLU A 58 19.53 6.08 -4.23
C GLU A 58 20.95 6.25 -3.64
N SER A 59 21.09 6.14 -2.32
CA SER A 59 22.39 6.27 -1.65
C SER A 59 23.36 5.13 -1.97
N THR A 60 22.85 3.96 -2.33
CA THR A 60 23.67 2.78 -2.68
C THR A 60 24.14 2.79 -4.13
N LEU A 61 23.53 3.62 -4.98
CA LEU A 61 23.89 3.71 -6.39
C LEU A 61 25.18 4.52 -6.60
N ASN A 62 25.95 4.11 -7.59
CA ASN A 62 27.09 4.89 -8.06
C ASN A 62 26.62 6.28 -8.52
N PRO A 63 27.33 7.39 -8.15
CA PRO A 63 26.94 8.75 -8.53
C PRO A 63 26.75 8.96 -10.03
N ASP A 64 27.50 8.27 -10.87
CA ASP A 64 27.39 8.37 -12.33
C ASP A 64 26.13 7.67 -12.84
N THR A 65 25.79 6.51 -12.29
CA THR A 65 24.56 5.78 -12.59
C THR A 65 23.33 6.56 -12.11
N ARG A 66 23.44 7.21 -10.96
CA ARG A 66 22.39 8.07 -10.39
C ARG A 66 22.06 9.24 -11.31
N ARG A 67 23.08 9.94 -11.82
CA ARG A 67 22.91 11.07 -12.75
C ARG A 67 22.31 10.64 -14.08
N SER A 68 22.79 9.55 -14.65
CA SER A 68 22.34 9.06 -15.96
C SER A 68 20.94 8.45 -15.90
N GLY A 69 20.55 7.84 -14.77
CA GLY A 69 19.25 7.19 -14.58
C GLY A 69 18.13 8.14 -14.13
N GLY A 70 18.43 9.40 -13.80
CA GLY A 70 17.41 10.36 -13.30
C GLY A 70 16.77 9.92 -11.98
N MET A 71 17.44 9.02 -11.24
CA MET A 71 16.93 8.47 -9.98
C MET A 71 17.17 9.44 -8.84
N HIS A 72 16.22 10.32 -8.60
CA HIS A 72 16.24 11.28 -7.50
C HIS A 72 15.10 10.98 -6.54
N TYR A 73 15.42 10.92 -5.24
CA TYR A 73 14.41 10.83 -4.20
C TYR A 73 13.55 12.09 -4.20
N THR A 74 12.24 11.89 -4.31
CA THR A 74 11.26 12.98 -4.17
C THR A 74 10.62 12.89 -2.79
N SER A 75 10.70 13.97 -2.01
CA SER A 75 10.10 14.01 -0.68
C SER A 75 8.57 13.90 -0.74
N ILE A 76 7.97 13.36 0.32
CA ILE A 76 6.50 13.20 0.44
C ILE A 76 5.81 14.54 0.19
N GLU A 77 6.33 15.64 0.75
CA GLU A 77 5.77 16.97 0.56
C GLU A 77 5.71 17.37 -0.93
N ASN A 78 6.78 17.10 -1.68
CA ASN A 78 6.81 17.42 -3.11
C ASN A 78 5.92 16.50 -3.93
N ILE A 79 5.77 15.23 -3.51
CA ILE A 79 4.81 14.30 -4.12
C ILE A 79 3.40 14.84 -3.96
N HIS A 80 3.02 15.28 -2.76
CA HIS A 80 1.69 15.84 -2.49
C HIS A 80 1.39 17.13 -3.27
N LYS A 81 2.40 17.96 -3.59
CA LYS A 81 2.22 19.10 -4.49
C LYS A 81 1.71 18.71 -5.87
N VAL A 82 1.96 17.47 -6.28
CA VAL A 82 1.50 16.91 -7.57
C VAL A 82 0.20 16.11 -7.40
N ILE A 83 0.19 15.12 -6.51
CA ILE A 83 -0.96 14.19 -6.41
C ILE A 83 -2.20 14.84 -5.82
N ASP A 84 -2.05 15.81 -4.90
CA ASP A 84 -3.18 16.48 -4.28
C ASP A 84 -4.05 17.22 -5.31
N PRO A 85 -3.51 18.16 -6.12
CA PRO A 85 -4.32 18.84 -7.12
C PRO A 85 -4.72 17.92 -8.30
N LEU A 86 -3.95 16.85 -8.58
CA LEU A 86 -4.20 15.99 -9.72
C LEU A 86 -5.46 15.13 -9.52
N PHE A 87 -5.61 14.49 -8.37
CA PHE A 87 -6.73 13.60 -8.11
C PHE A 87 -7.20 13.56 -6.65
N LEU A 88 -6.29 13.73 -5.69
CA LEU A 88 -6.58 13.41 -4.29
C LEU A 88 -7.57 14.40 -3.65
N ASN A 89 -7.46 15.70 -3.95
CA ASN A 89 -8.37 16.72 -3.45
C ASN A 89 -9.80 16.51 -3.97
N GLY A 90 -9.95 16.10 -5.24
CA GLY A 90 -11.24 15.76 -5.81
C GLY A 90 -11.89 14.57 -5.12
N LEU A 91 -11.11 13.51 -4.88
CA LEU A 91 -11.58 12.32 -4.15
C LEU A 91 -11.96 12.65 -2.70
N LYS A 92 -11.14 13.43 -1.99
CA LYS A 92 -11.46 13.90 -0.63
C LYS A 92 -12.77 14.68 -0.57
N ALA A 93 -12.94 15.62 -1.49
CA ALA A 93 -14.17 16.44 -1.57
C ALA A 93 -15.41 15.58 -1.83
N GLU A 94 -15.32 14.63 -2.77
CA GLU A 94 -16.41 13.70 -3.07
C GLU A 94 -16.81 12.85 -1.85
N LEU A 95 -15.83 12.33 -1.11
CA LEU A 95 -16.11 11.57 0.12
C LEU A 95 -16.81 12.43 1.16
N GLU A 96 -16.38 13.66 1.36
CA GLU A 96 -17.01 14.59 2.31
C GLU A 96 -18.45 14.95 1.89
N GLU A 97 -18.74 15.06 0.60
CA GLU A 97 -20.12 15.23 0.11
C GLU A 97 -20.98 14.00 0.39
N ILE A 98 -20.43 12.80 0.19
CA ILE A 98 -21.14 11.55 0.48
C ILE A 98 -21.47 11.44 1.98
N LYS A 99 -20.52 11.78 2.85
CA LYS A 99 -20.72 11.77 4.32
C LYS A 99 -21.87 12.69 4.78
N ARG A 100 -22.10 13.78 4.05
CA ARG A 100 -23.18 14.75 4.35
C ARG A 100 -24.57 14.30 3.93
N ILE A 101 -24.71 13.21 3.18
CA ILE A 101 -26.01 12.70 2.74
C ILE A 101 -26.84 12.26 3.96
N PRO A 102 -28.02 12.87 4.24
CA PRO A 102 -28.77 12.60 5.45
C PRO A 102 -29.45 11.22 5.45
N VAL A 103 -29.83 10.70 4.27
CA VAL A 103 -30.48 9.41 4.12
C VAL A 103 -29.46 8.29 4.15
N GLU A 104 -29.43 7.51 5.25
CA GLU A 104 -28.45 6.45 5.48
C GLU A 104 -28.35 5.43 4.34
N ARG A 105 -29.49 4.94 3.84
CA ARG A 105 -29.51 3.98 2.72
C ARG A 105 -28.85 4.55 1.46
N THR A 106 -29.10 5.82 1.17
CA THR A 106 -28.47 6.48 0.02
C THR A 106 -27.00 6.69 0.25
N ARG A 107 -26.61 7.12 1.46
CA ARG A 107 -25.23 7.31 1.86
C ARG A 107 -24.44 6.01 1.72
N GLU A 108 -24.96 4.89 2.23
CA GLU A 108 -24.31 3.57 2.10
C GLU A 108 -24.12 3.16 0.64
N THR A 109 -25.14 3.30 -0.19
CA THR A 109 -25.04 3.00 -1.63
C THR A 109 -23.94 3.84 -2.30
N ARG A 110 -23.86 5.12 -1.93
CA ARG A 110 -22.83 6.03 -2.47
C ARG A 110 -21.43 5.70 -1.93
N LEU A 111 -21.29 5.31 -0.67
CA LEU A 111 -20.03 4.83 -0.11
C LEU A 111 -19.53 3.57 -0.80
N ALA A 112 -20.41 2.60 -1.06
CA ALA A 112 -20.06 1.39 -1.79
C ALA A 112 -19.61 1.69 -3.23
N ALA A 113 -20.33 2.56 -3.93
CA ALA A 113 -19.97 3.01 -5.28
C ALA A 113 -18.63 3.76 -5.28
N TYR A 114 -18.39 4.60 -4.29
CA TYR A 114 -17.14 5.33 -4.12
C TYR A 114 -15.95 4.37 -3.83
N GLN A 115 -16.14 3.37 -2.98
CA GLN A 115 -15.14 2.33 -2.73
C GLN A 115 -14.78 1.58 -4.02
N SER A 116 -15.77 1.20 -4.82
CA SER A 116 -15.55 0.56 -6.12
C SER A 116 -14.82 1.49 -7.09
N LYS A 117 -15.13 2.79 -7.06
CA LYS A 117 -14.40 3.80 -7.84
C LYS A 117 -12.92 3.85 -7.44
N LEU A 118 -12.60 3.91 -6.13
CA LEU A 118 -11.21 3.90 -5.66
C LEU A 118 -10.46 2.66 -6.17
N ALA A 119 -11.07 1.47 -6.08
CA ALA A 119 -10.47 0.22 -6.54
C ALA A 119 -10.28 0.14 -8.07
N SER A 120 -11.04 0.92 -8.84
CA SER A 120 -10.94 0.94 -10.31
C SER A 120 -9.91 1.92 -10.85
N LEU A 121 -9.33 2.78 -10.01
CA LEU A 121 -8.35 3.76 -10.44
C LEU A 121 -7.05 3.07 -10.88
N THR A 122 -6.53 3.50 -12.00
CA THR A 122 -5.26 3.02 -12.55
C THR A 122 -4.27 4.18 -12.65
N PHE A 123 -3.03 3.93 -12.29
CA PHE A 123 -1.96 4.92 -12.30
C PHE A 123 -0.80 4.41 -13.14
N LEU A 124 -0.22 5.29 -13.94
CA LEU A 124 0.98 5.02 -14.71
C LEU A 124 1.99 6.13 -14.43
N ASP A 125 3.16 5.74 -13.97
CA ASP A 125 4.33 6.60 -13.89
C ASP A 125 5.43 6.02 -14.79
N PRO A 126 5.63 6.56 -15.99
CA PRO A 126 6.58 6.01 -16.97
C PRO A 126 8.05 6.26 -16.57
N ALA A 127 8.30 7.07 -15.55
CA ALA A 127 9.63 7.40 -15.06
C ALA A 127 9.72 7.23 -13.53
N CYS A 128 9.08 6.19 -13.00
CA CYS A 128 8.78 6.02 -11.58
C CYS A 128 10.00 5.99 -10.66
N GLY A 129 11.20 5.72 -11.16
CA GLY A 129 12.39 5.55 -10.33
C GLY A 129 12.19 4.46 -9.27
N SER A 130 12.26 4.83 -7.98
CA SER A 130 11.95 3.95 -6.85
C SER A 130 10.45 3.78 -6.56
N GLY A 131 9.57 4.37 -7.37
CA GLY A 131 8.12 4.25 -7.24
C GLY A 131 7.48 5.13 -6.16
N ASN A 132 8.17 6.16 -5.68
CA ASN A 132 7.68 7.00 -4.57
C ASN A 132 6.32 7.64 -4.82
N PHE A 133 6.05 8.14 -6.05
CA PHE A 133 4.74 8.67 -6.42
C PHE A 133 3.64 7.62 -6.39
N LEU A 134 3.91 6.42 -6.89
CA LEU A 134 2.94 5.31 -6.89
C LEU A 134 2.68 4.82 -5.47
N THR A 135 3.73 4.69 -4.65
CA THR A 135 3.63 4.29 -3.25
C THR A 135 2.80 5.27 -2.44
N GLU A 136 3.08 6.57 -2.53
CA GLU A 136 2.34 7.59 -1.76
C GLU A 136 0.90 7.76 -2.29
N SER A 137 0.69 7.62 -3.59
CA SER A 137 -0.65 7.58 -4.18
C SER A 137 -1.45 6.41 -3.61
N TYR A 138 -0.87 5.21 -3.56
CA TYR A 138 -1.50 4.02 -2.98
C TYR A 138 -1.83 4.23 -1.50
N ILE A 139 -0.88 4.70 -0.69
CA ILE A 139 -1.10 4.96 0.74
C ILE A 139 -2.23 5.99 0.94
N SER A 140 -2.26 7.05 0.13
CA SER A 140 -3.30 8.07 0.20
C SER A 140 -4.68 7.53 -0.16
N LEU A 141 -4.78 6.68 -1.17
CA LEU A 141 -6.03 6.00 -1.54
C LEU A 141 -6.49 5.02 -0.45
N ARG A 142 -5.57 4.27 0.15
CA ARG A 142 -5.89 3.38 1.28
C ARG A 142 -6.42 4.15 2.49
N ARG A 143 -5.88 5.33 2.78
CA ARG A 143 -6.41 6.20 3.84
C ARG A 143 -7.85 6.64 3.55
N LEU A 144 -8.19 6.95 2.30
CA LEU A 144 -9.57 7.27 1.91
C LEU A 144 -10.48 6.05 2.02
N GLU A 145 -10.02 4.90 1.57
CA GLU A 145 -10.79 3.66 1.67
C GLU A 145 -11.07 3.27 3.14
N ASN A 146 -10.09 3.42 4.02
CA ASN A 146 -10.29 3.19 5.45
C ASN A 146 -11.39 4.10 6.03
N GLN A 147 -11.43 5.38 5.64
CA GLN A 147 -12.52 6.28 6.04
C GLN A 147 -13.88 5.80 5.52
N VAL A 148 -13.95 5.28 4.29
CA VAL A 148 -15.20 4.69 3.76
C VAL A 148 -15.64 3.48 4.59
N ILE A 149 -14.70 2.60 4.95
CA ILE A 149 -14.97 1.41 5.77
C ILE A 149 -15.46 1.83 7.15
N GLU A 150 -14.81 2.79 7.79
CA GLU A 150 -15.23 3.34 9.09
C GLU A 150 -16.67 3.90 9.04
N GLU A 151 -17.00 4.71 8.05
CA GLU A 151 -18.35 5.25 7.86
C GLU A 151 -19.39 4.14 7.66
N ARG A 152 -19.08 3.11 6.88
CA ARG A 152 -19.98 1.98 6.65
C ARG A 152 -20.18 1.14 7.91
N ILE A 153 -19.14 0.93 8.72
CA ILE A 153 -19.25 0.26 10.03
C ILE A 153 -20.16 1.07 10.98
N ILE A 154 -20.04 2.40 10.99
CA ILE A 154 -20.89 3.27 11.83
C ILE A 154 -22.35 3.14 11.40
N LEU A 155 -22.65 3.15 10.10
CA LEU A 155 -24.00 2.99 9.58
C LEU A 155 -24.57 1.60 9.91
N ASP A 156 -23.76 0.55 9.81
CA ASP A 156 -24.21 -0.81 10.13
C ASP A 156 -24.50 -0.99 11.62
N LYS A 157 -23.64 -0.48 12.50
CA LYS A 157 -23.87 -0.47 13.95
C LYS A 157 -25.14 0.31 14.34
N GLY A 158 -25.42 1.40 13.66
CA GLY A 158 -26.66 2.18 13.85
C GLY A 158 -27.92 1.38 13.53
N ARG A 159 -27.87 0.47 12.55
CA ARG A 159 -29.01 -0.37 12.15
C ARG A 159 -29.22 -1.60 13.03
N HIS A 160 -28.18 -2.22 13.53
CA HIS A 160 -28.24 -3.54 14.18
C HIS A 160 -28.12 -3.50 15.70
N GLY A 161 -28.00 -2.32 16.32
CA GLY A 161 -27.91 -2.16 17.78
C GLY A 161 -26.88 -3.15 18.39
N TYR A 162 -25.70 -2.70 18.71
CA TYR A 162 -24.63 -3.38 19.41
C TYR A 162 -24.69 -4.92 19.46
N GLN A 163 -24.18 -5.58 18.45
CA GLN A 163 -23.57 -6.90 18.59
C GLN A 163 -22.09 -6.77 18.37
N VAL A 164 -21.34 -6.88 19.45
CA VAL A 164 -19.88 -6.98 19.42
C VAL A 164 -19.53 -8.33 18.81
N ALA A 165 -19.14 -8.34 17.54
CA ALA A 165 -18.46 -9.47 16.97
C ALA A 165 -17.09 -8.98 16.50
N GLY A 166 -16.04 -9.49 17.11
CA GLY A 166 -14.65 -9.24 16.75
C GLY A 166 -14.25 -9.96 15.45
N GLN A 167 -14.91 -9.65 14.35
CA GLN A 167 -14.49 -10.06 13.01
C GLN A 167 -14.73 -8.90 12.05
N VAL A 168 -13.66 -8.24 11.66
CA VAL A 168 -13.67 -7.39 10.47
C VAL A 168 -13.74 -8.34 9.27
N ALA A 169 -14.93 -8.52 8.70
CA ALA A 169 -15.07 -9.22 7.45
C ALA A 169 -14.50 -8.33 6.33
N TRP A 170 -13.35 -8.70 5.83
CA TRP A 170 -12.77 -8.13 4.62
C TRP A 170 -13.62 -8.62 3.43
N GLY A 171 -14.32 -7.71 2.77
CA GLY A 171 -15.07 -8.07 1.56
C GLY A 171 -14.14 -8.56 0.44
N GLU A 172 -14.62 -9.51 -0.37
CA GLU A 172 -13.96 -9.89 -1.62
C GLU A 172 -13.74 -8.63 -2.47
N GLY A 173 -12.48 -8.30 -2.75
CA GLY A 173 -12.08 -7.10 -3.50
C GLY A 173 -11.37 -6.02 -2.68
N ALA A 174 -11.32 -6.12 -1.35
CA ALA A 174 -10.45 -5.27 -0.57
C ALA A 174 -8.98 -5.68 -0.79
N LEU A 175 -8.14 -4.73 -1.14
CA LEU A 175 -6.69 -4.97 -1.24
C LEU A 175 -6.19 -5.45 0.12
N ASN A 176 -5.61 -6.66 0.18
CA ASN A 176 -5.04 -7.20 1.41
C ASN A 176 -4.03 -6.19 1.99
N PRO A 177 -4.08 -5.90 3.30
CA PRO A 177 -3.01 -5.15 3.94
C PRO A 177 -1.73 -6.01 3.90
N VAL A 178 -0.67 -5.45 3.36
CA VAL A 178 0.71 -5.96 3.51
C VAL A 178 1.24 -5.44 4.83
#